data_2a5032aece2a2230beea71cd866aee60
#
_entry.id   2a5032aece2a2230beea71cd866aee60
#
_cell.length_a   1.000
_cell.length_b   1.000
_cell.length_c   1.000
_cell.angle_alpha   90.00
_cell.angle_beta   90.00
_cell.angle_gamma   90.00
#
_symmetry.space_group_name_H-M   'P 1'
#
loop_
_entity.id
_entity.type
_entity.pdbx_description
1 polymer ?
#
loop_
_entity_poly.entity_id
_entity_poly.type
_entity_poly.pdbx_seq_one_letter_code
_entity_poly.pdbx_strand_id
1 'polypeptide(L)'
;MVGCAIEGAAGTPYMDYMTRHVFVPAGMRHTQLDDARQIIPHRVDGYVLDPSGQLRNSIHDDMSNRIPAGGFVSTAEDLVHFGTSVLDGTLVSDSARRLMFRVPNGPNGQPLPDDSYALGWGISDWYGVQEAMHGGGTPQACAFLYLLPEKGFVVAFMMNLESVPDRGDLAGDLAKIVLGPRAPHR
;
A
#
# COMPACT_ATOMS: atom_id res chain seq x y z
N MET A 1 11.83 0.09 -14.02
CA MET A 1 12.51 1.42 -14.11
C MET A 1 12.77 2.05 -12.72
N VAL A 2 11.77 2.18 -11.82
CA VAL A 2 11.99 2.81 -10.49
C VAL A 2 13.07 2.06 -9.67
N GLY A 3 13.01 0.72 -9.61
CA GLY A 3 14.04 -0.07 -8.92
C GLY A 3 15.45 0.18 -9.44
N CYS A 4 15.65 0.18 -10.77
CA CYS A 4 16.96 0.48 -11.37
C CYS A 4 17.41 1.92 -11.07
N ALA A 5 16.49 2.88 -10.97
CA ALA A 5 16.83 4.24 -10.59
C ALA A 5 17.31 4.32 -9.14
N ILE A 6 16.67 3.57 -8.23
CA ILE A 6 17.10 3.45 -6.83
C ILE A 6 18.49 2.80 -6.75
N GLU A 7 18.71 1.69 -7.45
CA GLU A 7 20.02 1.02 -7.49
C GLU A 7 21.11 1.94 -8.01
N GLY A 8 20.83 2.65 -9.12
CA GLY A 8 21.77 3.61 -9.69
C GLY A 8 22.11 4.77 -8.76
N ALA A 9 21.13 5.28 -8.01
CA ALA A 9 21.32 6.38 -7.08
C ALA A 9 22.01 5.94 -5.78
N ALA A 10 21.67 4.74 -5.29
CA ALA A 10 22.15 4.22 -4.01
C ALA A 10 23.45 3.42 -4.12
N GLY A 11 23.83 2.93 -5.31
CA GLY A 11 24.99 2.08 -5.51
C GLY A 11 24.89 0.70 -4.86
N THR A 12 23.65 0.26 -4.55
CA THR A 12 23.37 -1.03 -3.89
C THR A 12 22.17 -1.71 -4.55
N PRO A 13 22.07 -3.06 -4.49
CA PRO A 13 20.89 -3.77 -4.99
C PRO A 13 19.60 -3.25 -4.35
N TYR A 14 18.51 -3.25 -5.13
CA TYR A 14 17.21 -2.73 -4.70
C TYR A 14 16.72 -3.35 -3.38
N MET A 15 16.83 -4.68 -3.24
CA MET A 15 16.39 -5.36 -2.01
C MET A 15 17.23 -5.02 -0.78
N ASP A 16 18.53 -4.83 -0.95
CA ASP A 16 19.42 -4.40 0.13
C ASP A 16 19.05 -2.99 0.59
N TYR A 17 18.73 -2.12 -0.39
CA TYR A 17 18.24 -0.78 -0.10
C TYR A 17 16.91 -0.80 0.65
N MET A 18 15.92 -1.54 0.15
CA MET A 18 14.60 -1.66 0.78
C MET A 18 14.69 -2.24 2.19
N THR A 19 15.46 -3.30 2.36
CA THR A 19 15.64 -3.91 3.68
C THR A 19 16.25 -2.93 4.68
N ARG A 20 17.33 -2.25 4.30
CA ARG A 20 18.09 -1.35 5.19
C ARG A 20 17.34 -0.05 5.50
N HIS A 21 16.67 0.52 4.50
CA HIS A 21 16.10 1.87 4.60
C HIS A 21 14.59 1.90 4.79
N VAL A 22 13.89 0.78 4.57
CA VAL A 22 12.44 0.70 4.70
C VAL A 22 12.04 -0.38 5.70
N PHE A 23 12.33 -1.66 5.43
CA PHE A 23 11.76 -2.75 6.20
C PHE A 23 12.28 -2.79 7.64
N VAL A 24 13.58 -2.71 7.83
CA VAL A 24 14.18 -2.74 9.18
C VAL A 24 13.77 -1.50 9.99
N PRO A 25 13.89 -0.26 9.50
CA PRO A 25 13.47 0.91 10.26
C PRO A 25 11.97 0.92 10.59
N ALA A 26 11.11 0.45 9.69
CA ALA A 26 9.68 0.36 9.93
C ALA A 26 9.27 -0.85 10.80
N GLY A 27 10.18 -1.76 11.12
CA GLY A 27 9.86 -2.97 11.87
C GLY A 27 9.10 -4.04 11.10
N MET A 28 9.16 -4.02 9.76
CA MET A 28 8.49 -4.96 8.85
C MET A 28 9.26 -6.29 8.80
N ARG A 29 9.00 -7.17 9.76
CA ARG A 29 9.78 -8.39 9.99
C ARG A 29 9.42 -9.56 9.10
N HIS A 30 8.26 -9.50 8.47
CA HIS A 30 7.68 -10.58 7.66
C HIS A 30 7.55 -10.19 6.19
N THR A 31 8.19 -9.08 5.79
CA THR A 31 8.18 -8.59 4.41
C THR A 31 9.45 -8.99 3.69
N GLN A 32 9.29 -9.73 2.60
CA GLN A 32 10.39 -10.19 1.75
C GLN A 32 9.92 -10.37 0.31
N LEU A 33 10.85 -10.67 -0.60
CA LEU A 33 10.49 -11.07 -1.96
C LEU A 33 9.67 -12.36 -1.97
N ASP A 34 8.68 -12.39 -2.84
CA ASP A 34 7.93 -13.60 -3.18
C ASP A 34 8.71 -14.42 -4.24
N ASP A 35 9.76 -15.11 -3.79
CA ASP A 35 10.52 -16.00 -4.66
C ASP A 35 9.81 -17.38 -4.71
N ALA A 36 9.28 -17.73 -5.88
CA ALA A 36 8.57 -18.98 -6.09
C ALA A 36 9.44 -20.24 -5.85
N ARG A 37 10.77 -20.09 -5.82
CA ARG A 37 11.72 -21.19 -5.57
C ARG A 37 12.09 -21.36 -4.09
N GLN A 38 11.70 -20.39 -3.25
CA GLN A 38 11.98 -20.45 -1.81
C GLN A 38 10.79 -21.02 -1.05
N ILE A 39 11.08 -21.79 -0.01
CA ILE A 39 10.07 -22.15 0.99
C ILE A 39 9.91 -20.99 1.94
N ILE A 40 8.78 -20.28 1.81
CA ILE A 40 8.43 -19.17 2.67
C ILE A 40 7.44 -19.69 3.73
N PRO A 41 7.84 -19.76 5.01
CA PRO A 41 6.94 -20.24 6.07
C PRO A 41 5.67 -19.39 6.14
N HIS A 42 4.53 -20.05 6.34
CA HIS A 42 3.21 -19.42 6.47
C HIS A 42 2.72 -18.65 5.22
N ARG A 43 3.37 -18.81 4.08
CA ARG A 43 2.83 -18.31 2.81
C ARG A 43 1.49 -18.99 2.55
N VAL A 44 0.45 -18.19 2.31
CA VAL A 44 -0.90 -18.70 2.02
C VAL A 44 -1.07 -19.00 0.53
N ASP A 45 -1.92 -19.96 0.22
CA ASP A 45 -2.40 -20.16 -1.15
C ASP A 45 -3.44 -19.12 -1.50
N GLY A 46 -3.50 -18.76 -2.78
CA GLY A 46 -4.43 -17.78 -3.28
C GLY A 46 -5.64 -18.39 -3.97
N TYR A 47 -6.73 -17.64 -3.96
CA TYR A 47 -8.00 -18.05 -4.53
C TYR A 47 -8.55 -17.01 -5.50
N VAL A 48 -9.46 -17.46 -6.37
CA VAL A 48 -10.20 -16.62 -7.31
C VAL A 48 -11.66 -17.07 -7.34
N LEU A 49 -12.58 -16.16 -7.54
CA LEU A 49 -13.96 -16.49 -7.85
C LEU A 49 -14.09 -16.69 -9.37
N ASP A 50 -14.57 -17.87 -9.79
CA ASP A 50 -14.87 -18.10 -11.18
C ASP A 50 -16.14 -17.31 -11.63
N PRO A 51 -16.46 -17.25 -12.93
CA PRO A 51 -17.63 -16.51 -13.41
C PRO A 51 -18.97 -16.98 -12.82
N SER A 52 -19.02 -18.15 -12.23
CA SER A 52 -20.21 -18.65 -11.52
C SER A 52 -20.23 -18.28 -10.02
N GLY A 53 -19.20 -17.58 -9.54
CA GLY A 53 -19.03 -17.21 -8.14
C GLY A 53 -18.49 -18.33 -7.24
N GLN A 54 -18.00 -19.43 -7.83
CA GLN A 54 -17.38 -20.51 -7.06
C GLN A 54 -15.92 -20.23 -6.78
N LEU A 55 -15.48 -20.53 -5.57
CA LEU A 55 -14.09 -20.38 -5.17
C LEU A 55 -13.21 -21.45 -5.86
N ARG A 56 -12.13 -21.00 -6.49
CA ARG A 56 -11.12 -21.85 -7.15
C ARG A 56 -9.73 -21.48 -6.66
N ASN A 57 -8.80 -22.41 -6.75
CA ASN A 57 -7.40 -22.06 -6.59
C ASN A 57 -6.97 -21.09 -7.68
N SER A 58 -6.29 -20.02 -7.30
CA SER A 58 -5.67 -19.10 -8.25
C SER A 58 -4.43 -19.74 -8.89
N ILE A 59 -4.05 -19.24 -10.06
CA ILE A 59 -2.80 -19.66 -10.69
C ILE A 59 -1.61 -19.13 -9.88
N HIS A 60 -0.58 -19.96 -9.80
CA HIS A 60 0.69 -19.53 -9.24
C HIS A 60 1.48 -18.76 -10.31
N ASP A 61 1.73 -17.48 -10.08
CA ASP A 61 2.49 -16.61 -10.98
C ASP A 61 3.86 -16.27 -10.38
N ASP A 62 4.90 -16.27 -11.22
CA ASP A 62 6.22 -15.79 -10.82
C ASP A 62 6.26 -14.27 -10.87
N MET A 63 6.23 -13.66 -9.70
CA MET A 63 6.17 -12.22 -9.52
C MET A 63 7.53 -11.52 -9.65
N SER A 64 8.62 -12.26 -9.93
CA SER A 64 9.99 -11.71 -9.98
C SER A 64 10.16 -10.60 -11.02
N ASN A 65 9.37 -10.63 -12.11
CA ASN A 65 9.39 -9.62 -13.16
C ASN A 65 8.63 -8.34 -12.82
N ARG A 66 7.90 -8.29 -11.70
CA ARG A 66 7.08 -7.13 -11.27
C ARG A 66 7.75 -6.27 -10.20
N ILE A 67 8.91 -6.67 -9.70
CA ILE A 67 9.68 -5.88 -8.75
C ILE A 67 10.16 -4.58 -9.43
N PRO A 68 9.98 -3.41 -8.82
CA PRO A 68 9.49 -3.08 -7.48
C PRO A 68 7.98 -2.79 -7.39
N ALA A 69 7.22 -2.94 -8.45
CA ALA A 69 5.78 -2.60 -8.46
C ALA A 69 4.92 -3.61 -7.69
N GLY A 70 5.47 -4.78 -7.36
CA GLY A 70 4.85 -5.86 -6.63
C GLY A 70 5.90 -6.92 -6.31
N GLY A 71 5.47 -8.19 -6.09
CA GLY A 71 6.40 -9.30 -5.89
C GLY A 71 6.95 -9.42 -4.47
N PHE A 72 6.21 -8.93 -3.49
CA PHE A 72 6.52 -9.10 -2.07
C PHE A 72 5.46 -9.96 -1.40
N VAL A 73 5.88 -10.80 -0.46
CA VAL A 73 5.02 -11.34 0.59
C VAL A 73 5.17 -10.47 1.83
N SER A 74 4.06 -10.30 2.56
CA SER A 74 4.02 -9.46 3.76
C SER A 74 2.87 -9.88 4.67
N THR A 75 2.65 -9.13 5.74
CA THR A 75 1.49 -9.24 6.63
C THR A 75 0.77 -7.90 6.72
N ALA A 76 -0.51 -7.92 7.11
CA ALA A 76 -1.26 -6.69 7.36
C ALA A 76 -0.60 -5.87 8.48
N GLU A 77 -0.01 -6.53 9.48
CA GLU A 77 0.75 -5.87 10.56
C GLU A 77 1.96 -5.10 10.01
N ASP A 78 2.78 -5.72 9.14
CA ASP A 78 3.92 -5.04 8.50
C ASP A 78 3.48 -3.84 7.65
N LEU A 79 2.34 -3.93 6.96
CA LEU A 79 1.78 -2.79 6.22
C LEU A 79 1.32 -1.66 7.16
N VAL A 80 0.75 -1.99 8.32
CA VAL A 80 0.43 -0.98 9.34
C VAL A 80 1.70 -0.35 9.89
N HIS A 81 2.75 -1.12 10.16
CA HIS A 81 4.06 -0.60 10.55
C HIS A 81 4.62 0.35 9.49
N PHE A 82 4.56 0.00 8.21
CA PHE A 82 4.97 0.89 7.13
C PHE A 82 4.19 2.20 7.14
N GLY A 83 2.86 2.14 7.14
CA GLY A 83 2.01 3.33 7.15
C GLY A 83 2.26 4.22 8.36
N THR A 84 2.39 3.63 9.56
CA THR A 84 2.72 4.35 10.79
C THR A 84 4.08 5.03 10.69
N SER A 85 5.10 4.33 10.18
CA SER A 85 6.46 4.85 10.02
C SER A 85 6.57 5.96 8.97
N VAL A 86 5.64 6.00 8.01
CA VAL A 86 5.49 7.16 7.11
C VAL A 86 4.89 8.35 7.86
N LEU A 87 3.91 8.12 8.74
CA LEU A 87 3.21 9.20 9.44
C LEU A 87 4.03 9.80 10.58
N ASP A 88 4.79 9.00 11.32
CA ASP A 88 5.54 9.44 12.51
C ASP A 88 6.94 10.01 12.21
N GLY A 89 7.36 9.98 10.94
CA GLY A 89 8.65 10.52 10.52
C GLY A 89 9.81 9.53 10.56
N THR A 90 9.58 8.28 10.90
CA THR A 90 10.62 7.23 10.94
C THR A 90 11.22 6.98 9.55
N LEU A 91 10.38 6.90 8.51
CA LEU A 91 10.84 6.62 7.14
C LEU A 91 11.10 7.88 6.32
N VAL A 92 10.31 8.92 6.50
CA VAL A 92 10.37 10.14 5.71
C VAL A 92 10.15 11.37 6.58
N SER A 93 10.84 12.47 6.28
CA SER A 93 10.61 13.72 7.00
C SER A 93 9.20 14.28 6.73
N ASP A 94 8.72 15.16 7.61
CA ASP A 94 7.44 15.85 7.44
C ASP A 94 7.33 16.62 6.12
N SER A 95 8.44 17.20 5.67
CA SER A 95 8.47 17.91 4.38
C SER A 95 8.34 16.95 3.20
N ALA A 96 9.01 15.79 3.27
CA ALA A 96 8.91 14.75 2.26
C ALA A 96 7.51 14.13 2.25
N ARG A 97 6.92 13.84 3.42
CA ARG A 97 5.55 13.33 3.54
C ARG A 97 4.53 14.29 2.93
N ARG A 98 4.62 15.59 3.23
CA ARG A 98 3.74 16.59 2.59
C ARG A 98 3.90 16.64 1.08
N LEU A 99 5.11 16.44 0.56
CA LEU A 99 5.34 16.34 -0.87
C LEU A 99 4.75 15.05 -1.45
N MET A 100 4.91 13.92 -0.75
CA MET A 100 4.37 12.62 -1.19
C MET A 100 2.85 12.64 -1.32
N PHE A 101 2.15 13.33 -0.42
CA PHE A 101 0.68 13.37 -0.40
C PHE A 101 0.09 14.56 -1.15
N ARG A 102 0.93 15.37 -1.80
CA ARG A 102 0.46 16.50 -2.59
C ARG A 102 0.16 16.07 -4.02
N VAL A 103 -1.09 16.19 -4.43
CA VAL A 103 -1.48 16.00 -5.83
C VAL A 103 -0.79 17.07 -6.68
N PRO A 104 -0.09 16.68 -7.76
CA PRO A 104 0.55 17.64 -8.65
C PRO A 104 -0.48 18.43 -9.46
N ASN A 105 -0.10 19.64 -9.88
CA ASN A 105 -0.90 20.36 -10.85
C ASN A 105 -0.86 19.67 -12.22
N GLY A 106 -1.96 19.77 -12.93
CA GLY A 106 -2.05 19.33 -14.33
C GLY A 106 -1.18 20.21 -15.27
N PRO A 107 -1.07 19.81 -16.54
CA PRO A 107 -0.26 20.53 -17.53
C PRO A 107 -0.66 22.00 -17.75
N ASN A 108 -1.91 22.35 -17.42
CA ASN A 108 -2.46 23.71 -17.48
C ASN A 108 -2.19 24.52 -16.18
N GLY A 109 -1.44 23.97 -15.23
CA GLY A 109 -1.16 24.58 -13.93
C GLY A 109 -2.31 24.57 -12.94
N GLN A 110 -3.46 23.99 -13.30
CA GLN A 110 -4.60 23.86 -12.40
C GLN A 110 -4.48 22.59 -11.54
N PRO A 111 -5.00 22.57 -10.32
CA PRO A 111 -5.08 21.35 -9.53
C PRO A 111 -5.78 20.23 -10.30
N LEU A 112 -5.27 19.02 -10.16
CA LEU A 112 -6.00 17.84 -10.62
C LEU A 112 -7.21 17.60 -9.69
N PRO A 113 -8.21 16.82 -10.11
CA PRO A 113 -9.34 16.43 -9.26
C PRO A 113 -8.88 15.86 -7.92
N ASP A 114 -9.72 15.99 -6.89
CA ASP A 114 -9.41 15.52 -5.53
C ASP A 114 -9.09 14.02 -5.47
N ASP A 115 -9.70 13.21 -6.35
CA ASP A 115 -9.41 11.77 -6.49
C ASP A 115 -8.20 11.52 -7.40
N SER A 116 -7.10 12.19 -7.15
CA SER A 116 -5.92 12.11 -8.01
C SER A 116 -4.79 11.33 -7.35
N TYR A 117 -3.78 10.99 -8.15
CA TYR A 117 -2.62 10.23 -7.72
C TYR A 117 -1.42 11.14 -7.48
N ALA A 118 -0.84 11.05 -6.29
CA ALA A 118 0.38 11.76 -5.90
C ALA A 118 1.63 10.87 -6.07
N LEU A 119 2.66 11.04 -5.27
CA LEU A 119 3.88 10.23 -5.36
C LEU A 119 3.70 8.86 -4.70
N GLY A 120 3.09 7.92 -5.42
CA GLY A 120 2.83 6.56 -4.95
C GLY A 120 1.56 6.41 -4.11
N TRP A 121 0.69 7.42 -4.06
CA TRP A 121 -0.52 7.42 -3.24
C TRP A 121 -1.71 7.94 -4.02
N GLY A 122 -2.83 7.23 -3.97
CA GLY A 122 -4.13 7.79 -4.28
C GLY A 122 -4.51 8.77 -3.16
N ILE A 123 -4.95 9.95 -3.55
CA ILE A 123 -5.33 11.01 -2.61
C ILE A 123 -6.80 11.34 -2.84
N SER A 124 -7.57 11.36 -1.78
CA SER A 124 -8.96 11.82 -1.77
C SER A 124 -9.29 12.55 -0.49
N ASP A 125 -10.54 12.94 -0.35
CA ASP A 125 -11.06 13.62 0.85
C ASP A 125 -12.10 12.74 1.55
N TRP A 126 -11.85 12.47 2.81
CA TRP A 126 -12.81 11.81 3.68
C TRP A 126 -13.45 12.86 4.60
N TYR A 127 -14.56 13.45 4.13
CA TYR A 127 -15.29 14.49 4.85
C TYR A 127 -14.40 15.66 5.32
N GLY A 128 -13.52 16.17 4.44
CA GLY A 128 -12.59 17.28 4.72
C GLY A 128 -11.32 16.88 5.47
N VAL A 129 -11.02 15.58 5.58
CA VAL A 129 -9.74 15.04 6.04
C VAL A 129 -9.07 14.36 4.86
N GLN A 130 -7.83 14.72 4.57
CA GLN A 130 -7.08 14.09 3.51
C GLN A 130 -6.93 12.58 3.77
N GLU A 131 -7.27 11.80 2.76
CA GLU A 131 -6.96 10.38 2.68
C GLU A 131 -5.73 10.17 1.83
N ALA A 132 -4.89 9.23 2.22
CA ALA A 132 -3.81 8.70 1.40
C ALA A 132 -3.92 7.17 1.37
N MET A 133 -3.98 6.59 0.19
CA MET A 133 -4.20 5.16 0.06
C MET A 133 -3.41 4.56 -1.10
N HIS A 134 -3.12 3.28 -1.01
CA HIS A 134 -2.62 2.49 -2.11
C HIS A 134 -3.15 1.07 -2.04
N GLY A 135 -3.65 0.58 -3.16
CA GLY A 135 -4.11 -0.80 -3.29
C GLY A 135 -3.33 -1.53 -4.37
N GLY A 136 -3.34 -2.83 -4.29
CA GLY A 136 -2.75 -3.69 -5.31
C GLY A 136 -3.48 -5.02 -5.40
N GLY A 137 -3.33 -5.66 -6.54
CA GLY A 137 -3.83 -7.01 -6.79
C GLY A 137 -2.87 -7.76 -7.68
N THR A 138 -2.69 -9.02 -7.37
CA THR A 138 -1.93 -10.00 -8.14
C THR A 138 -2.77 -11.24 -8.29
N PRO A 139 -2.44 -12.17 -9.20
CA PRO A 139 -2.93 -13.52 -9.03
C PRO A 139 -2.62 -13.98 -7.59
N GLN A 140 -3.58 -14.60 -6.93
CA GLN A 140 -3.52 -15.13 -5.56
C GLN A 140 -3.81 -14.14 -4.43
N ALA A 141 -3.64 -12.81 -4.59
CA ALA A 141 -3.79 -11.90 -3.45
C ALA A 141 -4.21 -10.49 -3.85
N CYS A 142 -4.79 -9.79 -2.91
CA CYS A 142 -4.89 -8.35 -2.95
C CYS A 142 -4.53 -7.73 -1.61
N ALA A 143 -4.04 -6.50 -1.66
CA ALA A 143 -3.67 -5.73 -0.49
C ALA A 143 -4.20 -4.30 -0.61
N PHE A 144 -4.41 -3.66 0.52
CA PHE A 144 -4.81 -2.27 0.59
C PHE A 144 -4.25 -1.63 1.85
N LEU A 145 -3.67 -0.46 1.69
CA LEU A 145 -3.18 0.38 2.78
C LEU A 145 -3.90 1.73 2.71
N TYR A 146 -4.44 2.17 3.84
CA TYR A 146 -5.22 3.38 3.97
C TYR A 146 -4.77 4.18 5.18
N LEU A 147 -4.58 5.48 5.00
CA LEU A 147 -4.12 6.42 6.01
C LEU A 147 -5.04 7.64 6.08
N LEU A 148 -5.31 8.10 7.29
CA LEU A 148 -5.77 9.46 7.56
C LEU A 148 -4.63 10.20 8.28
N PRO A 149 -3.77 10.91 7.54
CA PRO A 149 -2.54 11.49 8.10
C PRO A 149 -2.79 12.44 9.27
N GLU A 150 -3.82 13.28 9.19
CA GLU A 150 -4.17 14.24 10.25
C GLU A 150 -4.71 13.57 11.52
N LYS A 151 -5.14 12.33 11.44
CA LYS A 151 -5.67 11.54 12.56
C LYS A 151 -4.68 10.54 13.12
N GLY A 152 -3.52 10.37 12.46
CA GLY A 152 -2.59 9.29 12.79
C GLY A 152 -3.22 7.89 12.63
N PHE A 153 -4.24 7.76 11.77
CA PHE A 153 -4.97 6.51 11.59
C PHE A 153 -4.40 5.75 10.39
N VAL A 154 -4.14 4.47 10.61
CA VAL A 154 -3.66 3.55 9.58
C VAL A 154 -4.47 2.27 9.65
N VAL A 155 -4.90 1.77 8.50
CA VAL A 155 -5.47 0.44 8.38
C VAL A 155 -4.92 -0.25 7.14
N ALA A 156 -4.72 -1.56 7.23
CA ALA A 156 -4.26 -2.38 6.13
C ALA A 156 -5.07 -3.67 6.03
N PHE A 157 -5.30 -4.09 4.81
CA PHE A 157 -5.89 -5.40 4.49
C PHE A 157 -4.95 -6.19 3.60
N MET A 158 -4.84 -7.47 3.88
CA MET A 158 -4.25 -8.44 2.97
C MET A 158 -5.20 -9.63 2.86
N MET A 159 -5.54 -9.98 1.66
CA MET A 159 -6.49 -11.04 1.37
C MET A 159 -5.90 -11.98 0.33
N ASN A 160 -6.05 -13.27 0.53
CA ASN A 160 -5.63 -14.29 -0.42
C ASN A 160 -6.72 -14.62 -1.46
N LEU A 161 -7.46 -13.59 -1.86
CA LEU A 161 -8.48 -13.63 -2.90
C LEU A 161 -8.17 -12.58 -3.95
N GLU A 162 -8.19 -12.97 -5.22
CA GLU A 162 -8.05 -12.01 -6.32
C GLU A 162 -9.24 -11.04 -6.35
N SER A 163 -8.96 -9.79 -6.69
CA SER A 163 -9.99 -8.81 -7.07
C SER A 163 -11.14 -8.62 -6.07
N VAL A 164 -10.79 -8.32 -4.82
CA VAL A 164 -11.80 -7.89 -3.84
C VAL A 164 -12.19 -6.43 -4.12
N PRO A 165 -13.48 -6.15 -4.43
CA PRO A 165 -13.96 -4.80 -4.66
C PRO A 165 -14.06 -3.99 -3.36
N ASP A 166 -14.34 -2.70 -3.47
CA ASP A 166 -14.78 -1.78 -2.39
C ASP A 166 -13.88 -1.74 -1.15
N ARG A 167 -12.57 -1.98 -1.34
CA ARG A 167 -11.58 -1.96 -0.25
C ARG A 167 -11.47 -0.59 0.41
N GLY A 168 -11.63 0.47 -0.37
CA GLY A 168 -11.63 1.84 0.14
C GLY A 168 -12.83 2.10 1.06
N ASP A 169 -14.01 1.65 0.68
CA ASP A 169 -15.23 1.78 1.49
C ASP A 169 -15.11 1.04 2.81
N LEU A 170 -14.57 -0.18 2.77
CA LEU A 170 -14.29 -0.95 3.97
C LEU A 170 -13.32 -0.23 4.92
N ALA A 171 -12.26 0.38 4.38
CA ALA A 171 -11.31 1.16 5.17
C ALA A 171 -11.97 2.42 5.78
N GLY A 172 -12.77 3.13 5.00
CA GLY A 172 -13.55 4.28 5.47
C GLY A 172 -14.58 3.91 6.55
N ASP A 173 -15.22 2.75 6.44
CA ASP A 173 -16.16 2.28 7.47
C ASP A 173 -15.44 1.92 8.77
N LEU A 174 -14.27 1.29 8.70
CA LEU A 174 -13.44 1.07 9.88
C LEU A 174 -12.98 2.40 10.52
N ALA A 175 -12.64 3.40 9.71
CA ALA A 175 -12.31 4.71 10.23
C ALA A 175 -13.48 5.35 10.97
N LYS A 176 -14.72 5.23 10.46
CA LYS A 176 -15.93 5.71 11.15
C LYS A 176 -16.16 4.99 12.49
N ILE A 177 -15.95 3.68 12.54
CA ILE A 177 -16.11 2.89 13.75
C ILE A 177 -15.10 3.31 14.82
N VAL A 178 -13.83 3.47 14.44
CA VAL A 178 -12.74 3.75 15.38
C VAL A 178 -12.71 5.22 15.80
N LEU A 179 -12.94 6.14 14.88
CA LEU A 179 -12.85 7.58 15.12
C LEU A 179 -14.19 8.23 15.51
N GLY A 180 -15.26 7.46 15.41
CA GLY A 180 -16.63 7.91 15.66
C GLY A 180 -17.26 8.60 14.45
N PRO A 181 -18.60 8.77 14.44
CA PRO A 181 -19.29 9.50 13.42
C PRO A 181 -18.84 10.96 13.46
N ARG A 182 -18.50 11.51 12.32
CA ARG A 182 -18.07 12.89 12.20
C ARG A 182 -19.24 13.85 12.46
N ALA A 183 -18.96 14.92 13.19
CA ALA A 183 -19.91 16.02 13.30
C ALA A 183 -20.18 16.61 11.89
N PRO A 184 -21.44 16.88 11.52
CA PRO A 184 -21.75 17.50 10.25
C PRO A 184 -21.02 18.85 10.16
N HIS A 185 -20.41 19.13 9.02
CA HIS A 185 -19.87 20.46 8.73
C HIS A 185 -20.99 21.50 8.89
N ARG A 186 -20.76 22.49 9.74
CA ARG A 186 -21.60 23.69 9.81
C ARG A 186 -21.22 24.64 8.69
#